data_681d0837b8f3952c35e4e92898e4e34a
#
_entry.id   681d0837b8f3952c35e4e92898e4e34a
#
_cell.length_a   1.000
_cell.length_b   1.000
_cell.length_c   1.000
_cell.angle_alpha   90.00
_cell.angle_beta   90.00
_cell.angle_gamma   90.00
#
_symmetry.space_group_name_H-M   'P 1'
#
loop_
_entity.id
_entity.type
_entity.pdbx_description
1 polymer ?
#
loop_
_entity_poly.entity_id
_entity_poly.type
_entity_poly.pdbx_seq_one_letter_code
_entity_poly.pdbx_strand_id
1 'polypeptide(L)'
;TVNLLCSDDNKTYVETEINLEDIEVTLDVHHDSSCSLGKDMSGNDVSIELSYPTAASSMLAQKTESPTEQIFSVVKSCIKSITFGEDVYNIVDISKKELDEFVDSLTQDQFASLNDFFESMPKLTHEVEITNPNTQVKSTITLEGLSDFLG
;
A
#
# COMPACT_ATOMS: atom_id res chain seq x y z
N THR A 1 8.82 -2.73 20.89
CA THR A 1 7.61 -3.07 21.67
C THR A 1 6.41 -2.42 21.02
N VAL A 2 5.31 -3.14 20.86
CA VAL A 2 4.05 -2.66 20.33
C VAL A 2 2.91 -2.96 21.29
N ASN A 3 1.85 -2.14 21.27
CA ASN A 3 0.64 -2.38 22.05
C ASN A 3 -0.43 -3.00 21.16
N LEU A 4 -0.76 -4.26 21.42
CA LEU A 4 -1.73 -5.02 20.63
C LEU A 4 -3.07 -5.10 21.34
N LEU A 5 -4.16 -4.78 20.61
CA LEU A 5 -5.51 -4.88 21.11
C LEU A 5 -5.97 -6.34 21.09
N CYS A 6 -6.45 -6.84 22.23
CA CYS A 6 -7.01 -8.18 22.30
C CYS A 6 -8.32 -8.28 21.52
N SER A 7 -8.41 -9.26 20.64
CA SER A 7 -9.56 -9.45 19.75
C SER A 7 -10.80 -10.04 20.46
N ASP A 8 -10.61 -10.64 21.63
CA ASP A 8 -11.67 -11.30 22.40
C ASP A 8 -12.59 -10.30 23.12
N ASP A 9 -12.04 -9.17 23.59
CA ASP A 9 -12.83 -8.14 24.29
C ASP A 9 -12.81 -6.76 23.62
N ASN A 10 -11.91 -6.55 22.63
CA ASN A 10 -11.71 -5.29 21.91
C ASN A 10 -11.51 -4.06 22.83
N LYS A 11 -10.90 -4.27 23.98
CA LYS A 11 -10.65 -3.22 24.98
C LYS A 11 -9.29 -3.32 25.65
N THR A 12 -8.79 -4.52 25.85
CA THR A 12 -7.54 -4.75 26.56
C THR A 12 -6.36 -4.69 25.59
N TYR A 13 -5.35 -3.90 25.94
CA TYR A 13 -4.09 -3.85 25.21
C TYR A 13 -3.03 -4.66 25.92
N VAL A 14 -2.22 -5.38 25.15
CA VAL A 14 -1.06 -6.14 25.65
C VAL A 14 0.19 -5.58 25.01
N GLU A 15 1.12 -5.14 25.86
CA GLU A 15 2.44 -4.72 25.41
C GLU A 15 3.27 -5.97 25.05
N THR A 16 3.73 -6.05 23.82
CA THR A 16 4.44 -7.21 23.29
C THR A 16 5.75 -6.78 22.63
N GLU A 17 6.81 -7.49 22.93
CA GLU A 17 8.11 -7.31 22.24
C GLU A 17 8.11 -8.13 20.96
N ILE A 18 8.42 -7.47 19.84
CA ILE A 18 8.60 -8.12 18.56
C ILE A 18 10.09 -8.11 18.23
N ASN A 19 10.64 -9.27 17.95
CA ASN A 19 11.98 -9.37 17.42
C ASN A 19 11.93 -9.10 15.90
N LEU A 20 12.66 -8.11 15.44
CA LEU A 20 12.70 -7.74 14.03
C LEU A 20 13.29 -8.83 13.13
N GLU A 21 14.06 -9.75 13.68
CA GLU A 21 14.63 -10.88 12.94
C GLU A 21 13.59 -11.96 12.61
N ASP A 22 12.46 -11.98 13.32
CA ASP A 22 11.38 -12.94 13.13
C ASP A 22 10.30 -12.43 12.15
N ILE A 23 10.47 -11.20 11.64
CA ILE A 23 9.54 -10.60 10.68
C ILE A 23 9.84 -11.16 9.30
N GLU A 24 8.82 -11.72 8.65
CA GLU A 24 8.92 -12.24 7.30
C GLU A 24 8.43 -11.22 6.28
N VAL A 25 9.05 -11.23 5.09
CA VAL A 25 8.57 -10.48 3.93
C VAL A 25 7.77 -11.44 3.06
N THR A 26 6.47 -11.24 3.02
CA THR A 26 5.61 -11.98 2.08
C THR A 26 5.72 -11.34 0.71
N LEU A 27 6.14 -12.11 -0.28
CA LEU A 27 6.27 -11.70 -1.68
C LEU A 27 5.34 -12.57 -2.54
N ASP A 28 4.43 -11.93 -3.25
CA ASP A 28 3.68 -12.62 -4.30
C ASP A 28 4.61 -12.86 -5.50
N VAL A 29 4.71 -14.13 -5.92
CA VAL A 29 5.57 -14.53 -7.05
C VAL A 29 5.12 -13.96 -8.39
N HIS A 30 3.91 -13.45 -8.48
CA HIS A 30 3.34 -12.81 -9.67
C HIS A 30 3.35 -11.28 -9.61
N HIS A 31 3.92 -10.70 -8.54
CA HIS A 31 4.02 -9.25 -8.40
C HIS A 31 4.99 -8.66 -9.43
N ASP A 32 4.52 -7.68 -10.18
CA ASP A 32 5.32 -6.89 -11.14
C ASP A 32 5.24 -5.41 -10.76
N SER A 33 6.33 -4.69 -10.90
CA SER A 33 6.37 -3.23 -10.71
C SER A 33 5.66 -2.45 -11.80
N SER A 34 5.36 -3.09 -12.93
CA SER A 34 4.62 -2.53 -14.05
C SER A 34 3.15 -2.91 -14.00
N CYS A 35 2.30 -1.92 -14.03
CA CYS A 35 0.84 -2.09 -14.07
C CYS A 35 0.30 -1.68 -15.44
N SER A 36 -0.32 -2.63 -16.15
CA SER A 36 -1.01 -2.34 -17.41
C SER A 36 -2.37 -1.70 -17.16
N LEU A 37 -2.60 -0.55 -17.76
CA LEU A 37 -3.86 0.19 -17.71
C LEU A 37 -4.75 -0.03 -18.96
N GLY A 38 -4.37 -0.99 -19.82
CA GLY A 38 -5.09 -1.24 -21.06
C GLY A 38 -4.71 -0.30 -22.19
N LYS A 39 -5.68 0.11 -23.00
CA LYS A 39 -5.44 0.98 -24.17
C LYS A 39 -6.07 2.35 -23.98
N ASP A 40 -5.40 3.36 -24.54
CA ASP A 40 -5.94 4.70 -24.64
C ASP A 40 -7.02 4.80 -25.77
N MET A 41 -7.62 5.96 -25.91
CA MET A 41 -8.62 6.22 -26.97
C MET A 41 -8.05 6.10 -28.37
N SER A 42 -6.72 6.16 -28.54
CA SER A 42 -6.00 6.01 -29.81
C SER A 42 -5.57 4.57 -30.09
N GLY A 43 -5.78 3.64 -29.14
CA GLY A 43 -5.45 2.23 -29.24
C GLY A 43 -4.02 1.88 -28.81
N ASN A 44 -3.28 2.83 -28.23
CA ASN A 44 -1.95 2.58 -27.69
C ASN A 44 -2.04 1.90 -26.33
N ASP A 45 -1.15 0.97 -26.07
CA ASP A 45 -1.05 0.36 -24.75
C ASP A 45 -0.56 1.39 -23.72
N VAL A 46 -1.26 1.48 -22.59
CA VAL A 46 -0.91 2.35 -21.48
C VAL A 46 -0.47 1.51 -20.32
N SER A 47 0.70 1.79 -19.78
CA SER A 47 1.21 1.16 -18.57
C SER A 47 1.91 2.18 -17.69
N ILE A 48 1.99 1.86 -16.40
CA ILE A 48 2.74 2.66 -15.44
C ILE A 48 3.72 1.78 -14.69
N GLU A 49 4.89 2.32 -14.41
CA GLU A 49 5.83 1.72 -13.49
C GLU A 49 5.64 2.36 -12.11
N LEU A 50 5.48 1.52 -11.10
CA LEU A 50 5.21 1.91 -9.73
C LEU A 50 6.39 1.55 -8.81
N SER A 51 6.60 2.38 -7.80
CA SER A 51 7.42 2.06 -6.63
C SER A 51 6.51 1.70 -5.45
N TYR A 52 7.11 1.12 -4.43
CA TYR A 52 6.37 0.87 -3.19
C TYR A 52 6.16 2.15 -2.41
N PRO A 53 5.01 2.27 -1.71
CA PRO A 53 4.79 3.39 -0.79
C PRO A 53 5.86 3.43 0.28
N THR A 54 6.33 4.63 0.60
CA THR A 54 7.23 4.85 1.73
C THR A 54 6.43 5.24 2.97
N ALA A 55 7.03 5.07 4.16
CA ALA A 55 6.42 5.55 5.39
C ALA A 55 6.08 7.06 5.31
N ALA A 56 6.95 7.85 4.68
CA ALA A 56 6.72 9.28 4.49
C ALA A 56 5.50 9.57 3.58
N SER A 57 5.33 8.83 2.47
CA SER A 57 4.18 9.00 1.59
C SER A 57 2.87 8.58 2.25
N SER A 58 2.88 7.52 3.04
CA SER A 58 1.72 7.06 3.81
C SER A 58 1.32 8.08 4.88
N MET A 59 2.28 8.65 5.60
CA MET A 59 2.02 9.70 6.59
C MET A 59 1.47 11.00 5.97
N LEU A 60 1.93 11.35 4.76
CA LEU A 60 1.39 12.50 4.02
C LEU A 60 -0.07 12.27 3.61
N ALA A 61 -0.39 11.07 3.15
CA ALA A 61 -1.75 10.71 2.76
C ALA A 61 -2.72 10.79 3.95
N GLN A 62 -2.31 10.39 5.15
CA GLN A 62 -3.13 10.45 6.36
C GLN A 62 -3.55 11.86 6.78
N LYS A 63 -2.87 12.91 6.28
CA LYS A 63 -3.24 14.31 6.55
C LYS A 63 -4.46 14.79 5.76
N THR A 64 -4.91 14.02 4.80
CA THR A 64 -6.06 14.34 3.94
C THR A 64 -7.33 13.79 4.59
N GLU A 65 -8.40 14.57 4.63
CA GLU A 65 -9.65 14.18 5.32
C GLU A 65 -10.47 13.15 4.54
N SER A 66 -10.31 13.09 3.21
CA SER A 66 -11.04 12.17 2.34
C SER A 66 -10.27 10.87 2.11
N PRO A 67 -10.85 9.69 2.40
CA PRO A 67 -10.22 8.40 2.11
C PRO A 67 -9.82 8.24 0.64
N THR A 68 -10.64 8.73 -0.29
CA THR A 68 -10.36 8.70 -1.72
C THR A 68 -9.13 9.53 -2.08
N GLU A 69 -9.01 10.74 -1.54
CA GLU A 69 -7.84 11.59 -1.76
C GLU A 69 -6.57 11.01 -1.14
N GLN A 70 -6.69 10.29 -0.02
CA GLN A 70 -5.57 9.55 0.57
C GLN A 70 -5.03 8.52 -0.40
N ILE A 71 -5.89 7.70 -1.00
CA ILE A 71 -5.51 6.70 -1.99
C ILE A 71 -4.85 7.34 -3.20
N PHE A 72 -5.46 8.37 -3.78
CA PHE A 72 -4.87 9.09 -4.91
C PHE A 72 -3.51 9.71 -4.60
N SER A 73 -3.33 10.24 -3.39
CA SER A 73 -2.05 10.79 -2.95
C SER A 73 -0.95 9.72 -2.87
N VAL A 74 -1.28 8.55 -2.34
CA VAL A 74 -0.34 7.40 -2.29
C VAL A 74 -0.01 6.95 -3.71
N VAL A 75 -1.00 6.73 -4.57
CA VAL A 75 -0.80 6.32 -5.97
C VAL A 75 0.15 7.28 -6.68
N LYS A 76 -0.12 8.60 -6.63
CA LYS A 76 0.73 9.62 -7.25
C LYS A 76 2.17 9.59 -6.75
N SER A 77 2.37 9.33 -5.46
CA SER A 77 3.71 9.23 -4.87
C SER A 77 4.49 7.99 -5.29
N CYS A 78 3.80 6.97 -5.78
CA CYS A 78 4.39 5.69 -6.20
C CYS A 78 4.72 5.64 -7.69
N ILE A 79 4.15 6.50 -8.53
CA ILE A 79 4.39 6.51 -9.98
C ILE A 79 5.83 6.93 -10.26
N LYS A 80 6.57 6.10 -11.02
CA LYS A 80 7.91 6.37 -11.51
C LYS A 80 7.91 6.84 -12.96
N SER A 81 7.14 6.17 -13.80
CA SER A 81 7.00 6.50 -15.21
C SER A 81 5.63 6.09 -15.75
N ILE A 82 5.20 6.75 -16.81
CA ILE A 82 3.99 6.44 -17.56
C ILE A 82 4.40 6.16 -18.99
N THR A 83 3.90 5.05 -19.55
CA THR A 83 4.21 4.64 -20.92
C THR A 83 2.94 4.67 -21.76
N PHE A 84 3.00 5.33 -22.91
CA PHE A 84 1.96 5.35 -23.95
C PHE A 84 2.53 4.76 -25.23
N GLY A 85 2.18 3.51 -25.55
CA GLY A 85 2.76 2.80 -26.69
C GLY A 85 4.26 2.63 -26.54
N GLU A 86 5.06 3.35 -27.35
CA GLU A 86 6.53 3.34 -27.31
C GLU A 86 7.13 4.52 -26.53
N ASP A 87 6.32 5.51 -26.15
CA ASP A 87 6.78 6.72 -25.48
C ASP A 87 6.74 6.54 -23.94
N VAL A 88 7.88 6.77 -23.29
CA VAL A 88 8.04 6.67 -21.85
C VAL A 88 8.25 8.06 -21.23
N TYR A 89 7.39 8.43 -20.32
CA TYR A 89 7.43 9.70 -19.58
C TYR A 89 7.84 9.45 -18.13
N ASN A 90 9.02 9.90 -17.74
CA ASN A 90 9.47 9.79 -16.35
C ASN A 90 8.76 10.82 -15.49
N ILE A 91 8.48 10.48 -14.24
CA ILE A 91 7.78 11.36 -13.28
C ILE A 91 8.48 12.70 -13.08
N VAL A 92 9.81 12.75 -13.22
CA VAL A 92 10.61 13.98 -13.07
C VAL A 92 10.36 14.98 -14.19
N ASP A 93 9.87 14.52 -15.34
CA ASP A 93 9.59 15.33 -16.53
C ASP A 93 8.11 15.71 -16.64
N ILE A 94 7.28 15.15 -15.78
CA ILE A 94 5.82 15.39 -15.74
C ILE A 94 5.53 16.44 -14.66
N SER A 95 4.79 17.49 -15.02
CA SER A 95 4.34 18.47 -14.04
C SER A 95 3.29 17.88 -13.08
N LYS A 96 3.22 18.43 -11.88
CA LYS A 96 2.23 18.00 -10.89
C LYS A 96 0.79 18.05 -11.46
N LYS A 97 0.49 19.08 -12.24
CA LYS A 97 -0.83 19.25 -12.87
C LYS A 97 -1.15 18.14 -13.88
N GLU A 98 -0.19 17.79 -14.72
CA GLU A 98 -0.35 16.70 -15.70
C GLU A 98 -0.52 15.35 -15.01
N LEU A 99 0.21 15.11 -13.91
CA LEU A 99 0.05 13.92 -13.10
C LEU A 99 -1.33 13.87 -12.43
N ASP A 100 -1.81 14.98 -11.90
CA ASP A 100 -3.15 15.08 -11.31
C ASP A 100 -4.23 14.80 -12.36
N GLU A 101 -4.14 15.41 -13.54
CA GLU A 101 -5.07 15.17 -14.65
C GLU A 101 -5.04 13.71 -15.14
N PHE A 102 -3.86 13.10 -15.21
CA PHE A 102 -3.72 11.68 -15.57
C PHE A 102 -4.44 10.77 -14.58
N VAL A 103 -4.15 10.94 -13.27
CA VAL A 103 -4.75 10.09 -12.23
C VAL A 103 -6.27 10.30 -12.13
N ASP A 104 -6.73 11.54 -12.29
CA ASP A 104 -8.17 11.87 -12.28
C ASP A 104 -8.90 11.32 -13.51
N SER A 105 -8.20 11.04 -14.62
CA SER A 105 -8.75 10.46 -15.85
C SER A 105 -8.85 8.92 -15.82
N LEU A 106 -8.30 8.26 -14.81
CA LEU A 106 -8.33 6.81 -14.71
C LEU A 106 -9.75 6.27 -14.57
N THR A 107 -10.06 5.25 -15.34
CA THR A 107 -11.33 4.50 -15.23
C THR A 107 -11.34 3.62 -13.99
N GLN A 108 -12.51 3.13 -13.61
CA GLN A 108 -12.65 2.20 -12.48
C GLN A 108 -11.85 0.91 -12.70
N ASP A 109 -11.81 0.38 -13.92
CA ASP A 109 -11.05 -0.83 -14.25
C ASP A 109 -9.54 -0.60 -14.14
N GLN A 110 -9.07 0.56 -14.61
CA GLN A 110 -7.67 0.97 -14.48
C GLN A 110 -7.28 1.16 -13.01
N PHE A 111 -8.18 1.73 -12.22
CA PHE A 111 -7.97 1.90 -10.79
C PHE A 111 -7.95 0.56 -10.05
N ALA A 112 -8.77 -0.40 -10.46
CA ALA A 112 -8.73 -1.77 -9.93
C ALA A 112 -7.37 -2.44 -10.18
N SER A 113 -6.81 -2.28 -11.39
CA SER A 113 -5.47 -2.79 -11.71
C SER A 113 -4.36 -2.19 -10.81
N LEU A 114 -4.49 -0.91 -10.46
CA LEU A 114 -3.59 -0.28 -9.48
C LEU A 114 -3.77 -0.85 -8.08
N ASN A 115 -5.01 -1.10 -7.67
CA ASN A 115 -5.28 -1.70 -6.37
C ASN A 115 -4.68 -3.10 -6.27
N ASP A 116 -4.77 -3.91 -7.33
CA ASP A 116 -4.17 -5.25 -7.39
C ASP A 116 -2.64 -5.19 -7.21
N PHE A 117 -1.98 -4.16 -7.77
CA PHE A 117 -0.56 -3.92 -7.52
C PHE A 117 -0.26 -3.72 -6.04
N PHE A 118 -1.03 -2.86 -5.36
CA PHE A 118 -0.80 -2.58 -3.93
C PHE A 118 -1.17 -3.77 -3.03
N GLU A 119 -2.13 -4.59 -3.43
CA GLU A 119 -2.47 -5.81 -2.69
C GLU A 119 -1.42 -6.91 -2.83
N SER A 120 -0.79 -7.03 -4.02
CA SER A 120 0.22 -8.05 -4.31
C SER A 120 1.66 -7.63 -3.97
N MET A 121 1.89 -6.35 -3.63
CA MET A 121 3.23 -5.87 -3.29
C MET A 121 3.80 -6.59 -2.06
N PRO A 122 5.14 -6.68 -1.94
CA PRO A 122 5.78 -7.24 -0.76
C PRO A 122 5.31 -6.57 0.52
N LYS A 123 4.90 -7.37 1.49
CA LYS A 123 4.43 -6.90 2.79
C LYS A 123 5.26 -7.52 3.91
N LEU A 124 5.52 -6.73 4.94
CA LEU A 124 6.05 -7.26 6.19
C LEU A 124 4.89 -7.92 6.93
N THR A 125 5.05 -9.19 7.30
CA THR A 125 4.05 -9.92 8.07
C THR A 125 4.71 -10.61 9.26
N HIS A 126 4.02 -10.62 10.39
CA HIS A 126 4.44 -11.34 11.57
C HIS A 126 3.23 -11.74 12.41
N GLU A 127 3.15 -13.00 12.79
CA GLU A 127 2.10 -13.50 13.66
C GLU A 127 2.57 -13.48 15.12
N VAL A 128 1.78 -12.86 15.98
CA VAL A 128 2.06 -12.73 17.40
C VAL A 128 0.95 -13.37 18.22
N GLU A 129 1.30 -14.35 19.06
CA GLU A 129 0.36 -14.90 20.03
C GLU A 129 0.38 -14.00 21.29
N ILE A 130 -0.76 -13.47 21.63
CA ILE A 130 -0.97 -12.70 22.86
C ILE A 130 -1.98 -13.40 23.77
N THR A 131 -1.87 -13.15 25.06
CA THR A 131 -2.84 -13.62 26.05
C THR A 131 -3.45 -12.42 26.75
N ASN A 132 -4.75 -12.30 26.68
CA ASN A 132 -5.47 -11.25 27.39
C ASN A 132 -5.32 -11.46 28.92
N PRO A 133 -4.74 -10.53 29.67
CA PRO A 133 -4.53 -10.70 31.12
C PRO A 133 -5.83 -10.73 31.92
N ASN A 134 -6.93 -10.19 31.37
CA ASN A 134 -8.21 -10.12 32.06
C ASN A 134 -9.06 -11.37 31.84
N THR A 135 -9.06 -11.91 30.61
CA THR A 135 -9.92 -13.04 30.22
C THR A 135 -9.16 -14.36 30.14
N GLN A 136 -7.80 -14.30 30.09
CA GLN A 136 -6.91 -15.45 29.92
C GLN A 136 -7.07 -16.15 28.54
N VAL A 137 -7.75 -15.50 27.60
CA VAL A 137 -7.91 -16.00 26.24
C VAL A 137 -6.65 -15.71 25.43
N LYS A 138 -6.18 -16.72 24.70
CA LYS A 138 -5.09 -16.59 23.74
C LYS A 138 -5.66 -16.20 22.38
N SER A 139 -5.01 -15.26 21.74
CA SER A 139 -5.35 -14.78 20.40
C SER A 139 -4.09 -14.64 19.57
N THR A 140 -4.15 -15.00 18.29
CA THR A 140 -3.08 -14.72 17.32
C THR A 140 -3.46 -13.45 16.57
N ILE A 141 -2.56 -12.50 16.55
CA ILE A 141 -2.70 -11.24 15.81
C ILE A 141 -1.66 -11.25 14.70
N THR A 142 -2.11 -11.02 13.47
CA THR A 142 -1.22 -10.83 12.33
C THR A 142 -0.95 -9.34 12.19
N LEU A 143 0.33 -8.97 12.28
CA LEU A 143 0.80 -7.61 11.99
C LEU A 143 1.18 -7.54 10.53
N GLU A 144 0.68 -6.53 9.82
CA GLU A 144 0.91 -6.38 8.39
C GLU A 144 1.28 -4.95 8.03
N GLY A 145 2.39 -4.82 7.31
CA GLY A 145 2.92 -3.52 6.91
C GLY A 145 3.54 -2.72 8.06
N LEU A 146 4.20 -1.63 7.70
CA LEU A 146 4.98 -0.82 8.66
C LEU A 146 4.13 -0.17 9.76
N SER A 147 2.87 0.15 9.46
CA SER A 147 1.98 0.81 10.44
C SER A 147 1.76 -0.03 11.69
N ASP A 148 1.57 -1.33 11.52
CA ASP A 148 1.27 -2.23 12.64
C ASP A 148 2.50 -2.47 13.53
N PHE A 149 3.70 -2.35 12.94
CA PHE A 149 4.97 -2.49 13.68
C PHE A 149 5.41 -1.20 14.39
N LEU A 150 4.91 -0.05 13.96
CA LEU A 150 5.28 1.24 14.53
C LEU A 150 4.30 1.74 15.59
N GLY A 151 3.13 1.11 15.73
CA GLY A 151 2.14 1.33 16.79
C GLY A 151 1.35 2.61 16.65
#